data_b428bbeb082c53a8a09e7d8346ad60e6
#
_entry.id   b428bbeb082c53a8a09e7d8346ad60e6
#
_cell.length_a   1.000
_cell.length_b   1.000
_cell.length_c   1.000
_cell.angle_alpha   90.00
_cell.angle_beta   90.00
_cell.angle_gamma   90.00
#
_symmetry.space_group_name_H-M   'P 1'
#
loop_
_entity.id
_entity.type
_entity.pdbx_description
1 polymer ?
#
loop_
_entity_poly.entity_id
_entity_poly.type
_entity_poly.pdbx_seq_one_letter_code
_entity_poly.pdbx_strand_id
1 'polypeptide(L)'
;TAGLISVVANAGGVEKVQDVQVQATGSIPPAVGAAKSATVAANPSVIAPNVDATTNNRAEVRALFLDASNNPIANMRVRFSVNNNYGTFATGDNVVYSDSNGVAVTGFLPGTRTSPTNGVVITACYANNDFATCGSPGVTAITTTLTVASEPLSITIGTDRKIVIDDLTYQQRFVVTASDIAGRPKANVEITPSIDLQYYFKGQYMYVGGNWVSSCTD
;
A
#
# COMPACT_ATOMS: atom_id res chain seq x y z
N THR A 1 -22.50 -24.34 2.47
CA THR A 1 -22.50 -22.86 2.50
C THR A 1 -21.45 -22.36 1.53
N ALA A 2 -21.82 -21.51 0.59
CA ALA A 2 -20.87 -20.81 -0.25
C ALA A 2 -20.17 -19.70 0.56
N GLY A 3 -18.90 -19.46 0.30
CA GLY A 3 -18.16 -18.42 1.01
C GLY A 3 -16.71 -18.37 0.58
N LEU A 4 -16.00 -17.35 1.05
CA LEU A 4 -14.56 -17.19 0.87
C LEU A 4 -13.84 -17.83 2.07
N ILE A 5 -12.87 -18.69 1.83
CA ILE A 5 -11.94 -19.19 2.85
C ILE A 5 -10.52 -18.80 2.49
N SER A 6 -9.75 -18.40 3.49
CA SER A 6 -8.33 -18.11 3.32
C SER A 6 -7.52 -19.33 3.75
N VAL A 7 -6.74 -19.88 2.83
CA VAL A 7 -5.76 -20.93 3.11
C VAL A 7 -4.42 -20.28 3.37
N VAL A 8 -3.90 -20.49 4.57
CA VAL A 8 -2.59 -19.93 4.97
C VAL A 8 -1.57 -21.04 4.97
N ALA A 9 -0.49 -20.85 4.22
CA ALA A 9 0.68 -21.72 4.26
C ALA A 9 1.84 -20.96 4.90
N ASN A 10 2.45 -21.54 5.94
CA ASN A 10 3.61 -20.98 6.61
C ASN A 10 4.77 -21.98 6.51
N ALA A 11 5.91 -21.52 5.97
CA ALA A 11 7.13 -22.33 5.86
C ALA A 11 8.35 -21.44 6.10
N GLY A 12 9.15 -21.78 7.10
CA GLY A 12 10.40 -21.09 7.40
C GLY A 12 10.24 -19.60 7.75
N GLY A 13 9.10 -19.21 8.36
CA GLY A 13 8.78 -17.82 8.67
C GLY A 13 8.17 -17.01 7.52
N VAL A 14 8.03 -17.63 6.35
CA VAL A 14 7.33 -17.03 5.20
C VAL A 14 5.89 -17.50 5.19
N GLU A 15 4.96 -16.56 5.23
CA GLU A 15 3.53 -16.83 5.14
C GLU A 15 2.99 -16.46 3.75
N LYS A 16 2.20 -17.35 3.18
CA LYS A 16 1.44 -17.11 1.96
C LYS A 16 -0.03 -17.38 2.21
N VAL A 17 -0.86 -16.43 1.82
CA VAL A 17 -2.32 -16.53 1.94
C VAL A 17 -2.92 -16.65 0.55
N GLN A 18 -3.77 -17.66 0.37
CA GLN A 18 -4.56 -17.86 -0.85
C GLN A 18 -6.03 -17.93 -0.48
N ASP A 19 -6.83 -17.06 -1.05
CA ASP A 19 -8.28 -17.14 -0.90
C ASP A 19 -8.87 -18.13 -1.90
N VAL A 20 -9.77 -18.96 -1.39
CA VAL A 20 -10.50 -19.94 -2.17
C VAL A 20 -11.98 -19.66 -2.02
N GLN A 21 -12.66 -19.43 -3.14
CA GLN A 21 -14.11 -19.33 -3.18
C GLN A 21 -14.70 -20.74 -3.06
N VAL A 22 -15.37 -21.01 -1.96
CA VAL A 22 -16.14 -22.23 -1.82
C VAL A 22 -17.52 -22.00 -2.42
N GLN A 23 -17.87 -22.81 -3.42
CA GLN A 23 -19.17 -22.77 -4.06
C GLN A 23 -20.00 -23.97 -3.61
N ALA A 24 -21.31 -23.79 -3.56
CA ALA A 24 -22.22 -24.92 -3.35
C ALA A 24 -22.14 -25.91 -4.52
N THR A 25 -22.30 -27.17 -4.25
CA THR A 25 -22.35 -28.19 -5.30
C THR A 25 -23.58 -27.97 -6.19
N GLY A 26 -23.34 -27.67 -7.46
CA GLY A 26 -24.35 -27.32 -8.46
C GLY A 26 -24.17 -25.95 -9.07
N SER A 27 -25.00 -25.58 -10.04
CA SER A 27 -24.99 -24.25 -10.63
C SER A 27 -25.55 -23.22 -9.63
N ILE A 28 -24.84 -22.11 -9.42
CA ILE A 28 -25.33 -21.02 -8.60
C ILE A 28 -26.47 -20.33 -9.36
N PRO A 29 -27.69 -20.23 -8.78
CA PRO A 29 -28.80 -19.58 -9.45
C PRO A 29 -28.49 -18.11 -9.72
N PRO A 30 -29.06 -17.49 -10.77
CA PRO A 30 -28.93 -16.06 -10.99
C PRO A 30 -29.40 -15.25 -9.78
N ALA A 31 -28.81 -14.07 -9.58
CA ALA A 31 -29.29 -13.14 -8.58
C ALA A 31 -30.72 -12.70 -8.91
N VAL A 32 -31.57 -12.65 -7.90
CA VAL A 32 -32.96 -12.22 -8.04
C VAL A 32 -33.11 -10.76 -7.65
N GLY A 33 -33.69 -9.95 -8.54
CA GLY A 33 -33.86 -8.52 -8.34
C GLY A 33 -32.73 -7.69 -8.96
N ALA A 34 -33.03 -6.44 -9.23
CA ALA A 34 -32.07 -5.48 -9.76
C ALA A 34 -31.38 -4.75 -8.59
N ALA A 35 -30.08 -4.64 -8.64
CA ALA A 35 -29.34 -3.83 -7.68
C ALA A 35 -29.72 -2.35 -7.88
N LYS A 36 -30.37 -1.75 -6.89
CA LYS A 36 -30.66 -0.32 -6.83
C LYS A 36 -29.52 0.46 -6.22
N SER A 37 -28.86 -0.14 -5.24
CA SER A 37 -27.66 0.39 -4.63
C SER A 37 -26.56 -0.64 -4.74
N ALA A 38 -25.40 -0.21 -5.25
CA ALA A 38 -24.20 -1.01 -5.31
C ALA A 38 -23.02 -0.12 -4.83
N THR A 39 -22.27 -0.61 -3.86
CA THR A 39 -21.11 0.08 -3.30
C THR A 39 -19.91 -0.85 -3.24
N VAL A 40 -18.72 -0.31 -3.41
CA VAL A 40 -17.48 -1.05 -3.22
C VAL A 40 -16.54 -0.25 -2.31
N ALA A 41 -15.89 -0.93 -1.39
CA ALA A 41 -14.96 -0.33 -0.44
C ALA A 41 -13.73 -1.22 -0.26
N ALA A 42 -12.59 -0.60 0.04
CA ALA A 42 -11.36 -1.29 0.41
C ALA A 42 -10.96 -0.91 1.83
N ASN A 43 -10.54 -1.90 2.62
CA ASN A 43 -10.09 -1.72 4.00
C ASN A 43 -8.82 -2.55 4.26
N PRO A 44 -7.69 -1.90 4.66
CA PRO A 44 -7.50 -0.46 4.78
C PRO A 44 -7.47 0.26 3.43
N SER A 45 -7.74 1.57 3.43
CA SER A 45 -7.65 2.42 2.24
C SER A 45 -6.22 2.86 1.90
N VAL A 46 -5.29 2.68 2.83
CA VAL A 46 -3.85 2.87 2.64
C VAL A 46 -3.15 1.60 3.10
N ILE A 47 -2.30 1.06 2.25
CA ILE A 47 -1.63 -0.22 2.52
C ILE A 47 -0.17 -0.17 2.05
N ALA A 48 0.71 -0.86 2.75
CA ALA A 48 2.11 -0.96 2.35
C ALA A 48 2.30 -1.93 1.17
N PRO A 49 3.28 -1.70 0.29
CA PRO A 49 3.62 -2.62 -0.78
C PRO A 49 4.18 -3.94 -0.22
N ASN A 50 4.05 -5.01 -0.98
CA ASN A 50 4.71 -6.29 -0.71
C ASN A 50 6.07 -6.30 -1.41
N VAL A 51 7.11 -5.82 -0.73
CA VAL A 51 8.43 -5.61 -1.33
C VAL A 51 9.28 -6.89 -1.43
N ASP A 52 8.95 -7.89 -0.65
CA ASP A 52 9.65 -9.18 -0.65
C ASP A 52 8.70 -10.35 -0.34
N ALA A 53 9.24 -11.57 -0.33
CA ALA A 53 8.47 -12.78 -0.10
C ALA A 53 7.96 -12.93 1.34
N THR A 54 8.47 -12.14 2.28
CA THR A 54 8.07 -12.17 3.70
C THR A 54 6.95 -11.18 4.01
N THR A 55 6.75 -10.17 3.16
CA THR A 55 5.66 -9.21 3.31
C THR A 55 4.35 -9.79 2.76
N ASN A 56 3.29 -9.66 3.53
CA ASN A 56 1.97 -10.19 3.20
C ASN A 56 0.87 -9.17 3.50
N ASN A 57 1.08 -7.94 3.01
CA ASN A 57 0.07 -6.89 3.16
C ASN A 57 -1.13 -7.19 2.27
N ARG A 58 -2.33 -6.98 2.81
CA ARG A 58 -3.59 -7.27 2.14
C ARG A 58 -4.66 -6.27 2.57
N ALA A 59 -5.45 -5.78 1.63
CA ALA A 59 -6.66 -5.03 1.89
C ALA A 59 -7.89 -5.88 1.53
N GLU A 60 -8.88 -5.92 2.41
CA GLU A 60 -10.16 -6.51 2.09
C GLU A 60 -10.95 -5.58 1.18
N VAL A 61 -11.47 -6.12 0.08
CA VAL A 61 -12.35 -5.40 -0.85
C VAL A 61 -13.73 -6.03 -0.78
N ARG A 62 -14.73 -5.21 -0.46
CA ARG A 62 -16.12 -5.62 -0.28
C ARG A 62 -17.03 -4.87 -1.24
N ALA A 63 -17.86 -5.59 -1.97
CA ALA A 63 -18.92 -5.01 -2.76
C ALA A 63 -20.27 -5.41 -2.15
N LEU A 64 -21.13 -4.44 -1.89
CA LEU A 64 -22.48 -4.65 -1.30
C LEU A 64 -23.54 -4.29 -2.34
N PHE A 65 -24.54 -5.15 -2.46
CA PHE A 65 -25.67 -5.02 -3.39
C PHE A 65 -26.98 -5.06 -2.66
N LEU A 66 -27.79 -4.02 -2.84
CA LEU A 66 -29.12 -3.87 -2.25
C LEU A 66 -30.17 -3.60 -3.32
N ASP A 67 -31.37 -4.12 -3.13
CA ASP A 67 -32.52 -3.83 -3.97
C ASP A 67 -33.15 -2.45 -3.64
N ALA A 68 -34.28 -2.13 -4.27
CA ALA A 68 -34.99 -0.86 -4.06
C ALA A 68 -35.60 -0.73 -2.65
N SER A 69 -35.76 -1.83 -1.94
CA SER A 69 -36.28 -1.90 -0.57
C SER A 69 -35.16 -2.03 0.47
N ASN A 70 -33.89 -1.85 0.05
CA ASN A 70 -32.69 -2.06 0.85
C ASN A 70 -32.48 -3.49 1.34
N ASN A 71 -33.07 -4.48 0.70
CA ASN A 71 -32.78 -5.89 1.01
C ASN A 71 -31.50 -6.32 0.29
N PRO A 72 -30.68 -7.19 0.93
CA PRO A 72 -29.48 -7.72 0.32
C PRO A 72 -29.79 -8.65 -0.85
N ILE A 73 -28.96 -8.55 -1.91
CA ILE A 73 -29.08 -9.41 -3.10
C ILE A 73 -27.99 -10.46 -3.07
N ALA A 74 -28.37 -11.71 -2.88
CA ALA A 74 -27.46 -12.86 -2.95
C ALA A 74 -27.18 -13.29 -4.40
N ASN A 75 -26.08 -14.00 -4.60
CA ASN A 75 -25.65 -14.58 -5.87
C ASN A 75 -25.37 -13.55 -6.98
N MET A 76 -25.16 -12.28 -6.66
CA MET A 76 -24.67 -11.31 -7.63
C MET A 76 -23.27 -11.72 -8.10
N ARG A 77 -23.08 -11.82 -9.41
CA ARG A 77 -21.78 -12.12 -10.00
C ARG A 77 -20.93 -10.88 -9.99
N VAL A 78 -19.74 -10.96 -9.42
CA VAL A 78 -18.82 -9.83 -9.29
C VAL A 78 -17.44 -10.24 -9.79
N ARG A 79 -16.88 -9.43 -10.66
CA ARG A 79 -15.48 -9.56 -11.07
C ARG A 79 -14.72 -8.30 -10.66
N PHE A 80 -13.65 -8.48 -9.93
CA PHE A 80 -12.79 -7.39 -9.51
C PHE A 80 -11.62 -7.23 -10.47
N SER A 81 -11.27 -5.99 -10.78
CA SER A 81 -10.08 -5.63 -11.54
C SER A 81 -9.40 -4.40 -10.96
N VAL A 82 -8.11 -4.25 -11.22
CA VAL A 82 -7.29 -3.15 -10.75
C VAL A 82 -6.53 -2.52 -11.91
N ASN A 83 -6.36 -1.21 -11.87
CA ASN A 83 -5.58 -0.48 -12.86
C ASN A 83 -4.05 -0.64 -12.63
N ASN A 84 -3.27 -0.38 -13.70
CA ASN A 84 -1.83 -0.06 -13.69
C ASN A 84 -0.90 -1.04 -12.94
N ASN A 85 -1.25 -2.29 -12.79
CA ASN A 85 -0.39 -3.33 -12.18
C ASN A 85 0.14 -2.96 -10.77
N TYR A 86 -0.64 -2.26 -9.98
CA TYR A 86 -0.27 -1.97 -8.57
C TYR A 86 -0.44 -3.17 -7.65
N GLY A 87 -1.09 -4.22 -8.11
CA GLY A 87 -1.34 -5.43 -7.36
C GLY A 87 -2.27 -6.39 -8.09
N THR A 88 -2.71 -7.40 -7.38
CA THR A 88 -3.61 -8.44 -7.87
C THR A 88 -4.68 -8.75 -6.84
N PHE A 89 -5.69 -9.53 -7.21
CA PHE A 89 -6.66 -10.04 -6.26
C PHE A 89 -6.34 -11.49 -5.86
N ALA A 90 -6.61 -11.83 -4.61
CA ALA A 90 -6.44 -13.19 -4.12
C ALA A 90 -7.32 -14.20 -4.88
N THR A 91 -8.46 -13.76 -5.37
CA THR A 91 -9.35 -14.55 -6.23
C THR A 91 -8.96 -14.58 -7.71
N GLY A 92 -7.89 -13.85 -8.08
CA GLY A 92 -7.51 -13.67 -9.48
C GLY A 92 -8.63 -12.99 -10.28
N ASP A 93 -8.77 -13.42 -11.54
CA ASP A 93 -9.81 -12.92 -12.45
C ASP A 93 -11.15 -13.70 -12.33
N ASN A 94 -11.29 -14.53 -11.29
CA ASN A 94 -12.48 -15.33 -11.12
C ASN A 94 -13.68 -14.49 -10.66
N VAL A 95 -14.87 -14.97 -11.02
CA VAL A 95 -16.13 -14.41 -10.52
C VAL A 95 -16.30 -14.77 -9.06
N VAL A 96 -16.63 -13.77 -8.25
CA VAL A 96 -17.03 -13.89 -6.85
C VAL A 96 -18.52 -13.66 -6.75
N TYR A 97 -19.18 -14.34 -5.84
CA TYR A 97 -20.65 -14.25 -5.67
C TYR A 97 -20.96 -13.55 -4.35
N SER A 98 -21.95 -12.66 -4.37
CA SER A 98 -22.45 -12.10 -3.11
C SER A 98 -23.14 -13.19 -2.26
N ASP A 99 -22.95 -13.09 -0.95
CA ASP A 99 -23.55 -13.95 0.04
C ASP A 99 -25.03 -13.56 0.35
N SER A 100 -25.64 -14.19 1.35
CA SER A 100 -26.98 -13.86 1.82
C SER A 100 -27.13 -12.43 2.37
N ASN A 101 -26.03 -11.77 2.73
CA ASN A 101 -26.01 -10.38 3.17
C ASN A 101 -25.78 -9.41 2.01
N GLY A 102 -25.78 -9.91 0.76
CA GLY A 102 -25.52 -9.12 -0.44
C GLY A 102 -24.07 -8.71 -0.64
N VAL A 103 -23.11 -9.34 0.05
CA VAL A 103 -21.71 -8.94 0.08
C VAL A 103 -20.84 -9.93 -0.70
N ALA A 104 -20.11 -9.42 -1.69
CA ALA A 104 -19.02 -10.12 -2.36
C ALA A 104 -17.68 -9.62 -1.84
N VAL A 105 -16.77 -10.52 -1.46
CA VAL A 105 -15.49 -10.18 -0.82
C VAL A 105 -14.33 -10.77 -1.59
N THR A 106 -13.26 -9.99 -1.72
CA THR A 106 -11.95 -10.45 -2.19
C THR A 106 -10.84 -9.76 -1.41
N GLY A 107 -9.59 -10.21 -1.57
CA GLY A 107 -8.42 -9.57 -1.01
C GLY A 107 -7.60 -8.90 -2.10
N PHE A 108 -7.33 -7.62 -1.98
CA PHE A 108 -6.34 -6.94 -2.79
C PHE A 108 -4.95 -7.18 -2.22
N LEU A 109 -4.04 -7.68 -3.05
CA LEU A 109 -2.64 -7.95 -2.73
C LEU A 109 -1.79 -6.91 -3.46
N PRO A 110 -1.24 -5.92 -2.76
CA PRO A 110 -0.38 -4.93 -3.40
C PRO A 110 0.88 -5.58 -3.98
N GLY A 111 1.37 -5.04 -5.08
CA GLY A 111 2.67 -5.39 -5.64
C GLY A 111 3.81 -4.70 -4.90
N THR A 112 4.98 -4.66 -5.54
CA THR A 112 6.20 -4.06 -4.97
C THR A 112 6.26 -2.53 -5.12
N ARG A 113 5.36 -1.94 -5.91
CA ARG A 113 5.38 -0.52 -6.28
C ARG A 113 4.40 0.30 -5.44
N THR A 114 4.82 1.48 -5.04
CA THR A 114 3.93 2.49 -4.47
C THR A 114 3.07 3.16 -5.55
N SER A 115 1.91 3.66 -5.16
CA SER A 115 1.01 4.43 -6.02
C SER A 115 0.95 5.90 -5.60
N PRO A 116 0.51 6.81 -6.46
CA PRO A 116 0.00 8.11 -6.01
C PRO A 116 -1.15 7.94 -5.01
N THR A 117 -1.44 8.99 -4.25
CA THR A 117 -2.62 9.01 -3.35
C THR A 117 -3.88 8.71 -4.16
N ASN A 118 -4.66 7.72 -3.71
CA ASN A 118 -5.85 7.19 -4.41
C ASN A 118 -5.56 6.71 -5.85
N GLY A 119 -4.29 6.40 -6.16
CA GLY A 119 -3.87 6.04 -7.52
C GLY A 119 -4.21 4.61 -7.92
N VAL A 120 -4.53 3.74 -6.96
CA VAL A 120 -5.04 2.40 -7.25
C VAL A 120 -6.56 2.48 -7.38
N VAL A 121 -7.06 2.24 -8.58
CA VAL A 121 -8.51 2.18 -8.85
C VAL A 121 -8.93 0.72 -8.94
N ILE A 122 -9.79 0.32 -8.02
CA ILE A 122 -10.42 -1.00 -8.00
C ILE A 122 -11.79 -0.88 -8.63
N THR A 123 -12.04 -1.69 -9.63
CA THR A 123 -13.33 -1.78 -10.32
C THR A 123 -13.99 -3.10 -9.97
N ALA A 124 -15.25 -3.06 -9.53
CA ALA A 124 -16.11 -4.21 -9.36
C ALA A 124 -17.18 -4.18 -10.45
N CYS A 125 -17.09 -5.10 -11.40
CA CYS A 125 -18.09 -5.30 -12.44
C CYS A 125 -19.08 -6.37 -11.96
N TYR A 126 -20.38 -6.10 -12.08
CA TYR A 126 -21.39 -7.02 -11.58
C TYR A 126 -22.58 -7.19 -12.52
N ALA A 127 -23.21 -8.35 -12.43
CA ALA A 127 -24.45 -8.68 -13.13
C ALA A 127 -25.23 -9.79 -12.40
N ASN A 128 -26.50 -9.93 -12.71
CA ASN A 128 -27.34 -11.01 -12.17
C ASN A 128 -26.98 -12.39 -12.75
N ASN A 129 -26.51 -12.39 -13.99
CA ASN A 129 -26.13 -13.61 -14.73
C ASN A 129 -24.62 -13.64 -14.96
N ASP A 130 -24.11 -14.79 -15.36
CA ASP A 130 -22.72 -14.95 -15.71
C ASP A 130 -22.36 -14.06 -16.90
N PHE A 131 -21.16 -13.47 -16.86
CA PHE A 131 -20.63 -12.59 -17.89
C PHE A 131 -19.14 -12.84 -18.13
N ALA A 132 -18.70 -12.61 -19.36
CA ALA A 132 -17.32 -12.86 -19.75
C ALA A 132 -16.36 -11.70 -19.36
N THR A 133 -16.81 -10.46 -19.59
CA THR A 133 -15.99 -9.26 -19.37
C THR A 133 -16.82 -8.11 -18.77
N CYS A 134 -16.16 -7.14 -18.18
CA CYS A 134 -16.79 -5.93 -17.64
C CYS A 134 -17.53 -5.09 -18.70
N GLY A 135 -17.15 -5.23 -19.98
CA GLY A 135 -17.81 -4.54 -21.09
C GLY A 135 -19.01 -5.30 -21.70
N SER A 136 -19.39 -6.45 -21.16
CA SER A 136 -20.52 -7.22 -21.66
C SER A 136 -21.85 -6.48 -21.46
N PRO A 137 -22.84 -6.63 -22.37
CA PRO A 137 -24.17 -6.05 -22.16
C PRO A 137 -24.82 -6.48 -20.85
N GLY A 138 -25.42 -5.52 -20.14
CA GLY A 138 -26.08 -5.76 -18.86
C GLY A 138 -25.11 -5.84 -17.65
N VAL A 139 -23.82 -5.63 -17.85
CA VAL A 139 -22.83 -5.53 -16.78
C VAL A 139 -22.70 -4.08 -16.33
N THR A 140 -22.76 -3.86 -15.03
CA THR A 140 -22.54 -2.55 -14.40
C THR A 140 -21.21 -2.55 -13.68
N ALA A 141 -20.53 -1.41 -13.65
CA ALA A 141 -19.26 -1.25 -12.95
C ALA A 141 -19.36 -0.16 -11.88
N ILE A 142 -18.73 -0.43 -10.72
CA ILE A 142 -18.54 0.53 -9.63
C ILE A 142 -17.07 0.52 -9.24
N THR A 143 -16.59 1.65 -8.73
CA THR A 143 -15.17 1.81 -8.42
C THR A 143 -14.94 2.32 -7.00
N THR A 144 -13.79 1.94 -6.44
CA THR A 144 -13.21 2.54 -5.24
C THR A 144 -11.73 2.77 -5.46
N THR A 145 -11.13 3.57 -4.60
CA THR A 145 -9.69 3.84 -4.67
C THR A 145 -9.00 3.46 -3.37
N LEU A 146 -7.74 3.11 -3.50
CA LEU A 146 -6.84 2.95 -2.36
C LEU A 146 -5.44 3.48 -2.73
N THR A 147 -4.61 3.63 -1.72
CA THR A 147 -3.22 4.06 -1.86
C THR A 147 -2.29 2.92 -1.46
N VAL A 148 -1.34 2.58 -2.31
CA VAL A 148 -0.20 1.74 -1.93
C VAL A 148 0.97 2.65 -1.61
N ALA A 149 1.32 2.77 -0.34
CA ALA A 149 2.40 3.64 0.12
C ALA A 149 3.29 2.89 1.09
N SER A 150 4.59 3.14 1.00
CA SER A 150 5.50 2.73 2.07
C SER A 150 5.07 3.40 3.37
N GLU A 151 5.28 2.74 4.50
CA GLU A 151 5.06 3.38 5.79
C GLU A 151 5.83 4.69 5.84
N PRO A 152 5.19 5.81 6.19
CA PRO A 152 5.89 7.06 6.32
C PRO A 152 6.99 6.91 7.37
N LEU A 153 8.21 7.22 6.96
CA LEU A 153 9.36 7.23 7.83
C LEU A 153 9.62 8.65 8.32
N SER A 154 9.84 8.80 9.61
CA SER A 154 10.38 10.00 10.19
C SER A 154 11.89 9.85 10.25
N ILE A 155 12.61 10.75 9.56
CA ILE A 155 14.07 10.79 9.58
C ILE A 155 14.46 12.03 10.36
N THR A 156 15.26 11.83 11.41
CA THR A 156 15.84 12.91 12.18
C THR A 156 17.35 12.84 12.11
N ILE A 157 17.99 14.01 11.99
CA ILE A 157 19.43 14.12 12.03
C ILE A 157 19.83 14.97 13.24
N GLY A 158 20.77 14.47 14.01
CA GLY A 158 21.30 15.16 15.19
C GLY A 158 22.81 15.18 15.17
N THR A 159 23.38 16.13 15.89
CA THR A 159 24.81 16.24 16.10
C THR A 159 25.09 16.60 17.55
N ASP A 160 26.19 16.11 18.10
CA ASP A 160 26.69 16.47 19.42
C ASP A 160 27.42 17.83 19.43
N ARG A 161 27.49 18.47 18.25
CA ARG A 161 28.24 19.73 18.00
C ARG A 161 29.72 19.66 18.40
N LYS A 162 30.25 18.47 18.64
CA LYS A 162 31.64 18.29 18.95
C LYS A 162 32.46 18.14 17.68
N ILE A 163 33.39 19.04 17.47
CA ILE A 163 34.34 18.99 16.36
C ILE A 163 35.61 18.35 16.89
N VAL A 164 36.05 17.27 16.28
CA VAL A 164 37.35 16.69 16.49
C VAL A 164 38.29 17.23 15.43
N ILE A 165 39.37 17.87 15.86
CA ILE A 165 40.38 18.47 14.99
C ILE A 165 41.57 17.51 14.97
N ASP A 166 41.93 17.07 13.79
CA ASP A 166 43.18 16.41 13.47
C ASP A 166 44.01 17.32 12.57
N ASP A 167 45.30 17.14 12.47
CA ASP A 167 46.27 18.09 11.83
C ASP A 167 45.78 18.69 10.49
N LEU A 168 45.03 17.94 9.70
CA LEU A 168 44.57 18.36 8.37
C LEU A 168 43.05 18.21 8.17
N THR A 169 42.32 17.74 9.17
CA THR A 169 40.88 17.43 9.01
C THR A 169 40.06 17.89 10.19
N TYR A 170 38.80 18.20 9.90
CA TYR A 170 37.74 18.39 10.89
C TYR A 170 36.77 17.24 10.78
N GLN A 171 36.44 16.64 11.91
CA GLN A 171 35.42 15.58 11.96
C GLN A 171 34.28 16.02 12.85
N GLN A 172 33.08 15.94 12.33
CA GLN A 172 31.86 16.14 13.09
C GLN A 172 30.94 14.95 12.90
N ARG A 173 30.46 14.42 14.00
CA ARG A 173 29.57 13.27 13.98
C ARG A 173 28.12 13.71 13.86
N PHE A 174 27.41 13.07 12.94
CA PHE A 174 25.98 13.15 12.82
C PHE A 174 25.38 11.79 13.10
N VAL A 175 24.23 11.77 13.77
CA VAL A 175 23.45 10.59 14.01
C VAL A 175 22.13 10.74 13.27
N VAL A 176 21.83 9.79 12.41
CA VAL A 176 20.57 9.74 11.68
C VAL A 176 19.72 8.62 12.29
N THR A 177 18.50 8.95 12.67
CA THR A 177 17.54 7.99 13.21
C THR A 177 16.35 7.91 12.28
N ALA A 178 16.00 6.69 11.88
CA ALA A 178 14.78 6.40 11.13
C ALA A 178 13.76 5.72 12.06
N SER A 179 12.55 6.25 12.11
CA SER A 179 11.45 5.69 12.90
C SER A 179 10.15 5.66 12.09
N ASP A 180 9.23 4.78 12.48
CA ASP A 180 7.87 4.78 11.97
C ASP A 180 7.06 5.96 12.54
N ILE A 181 5.82 6.10 12.12
CA ILE A 181 4.92 7.16 12.61
C ILE A 181 4.59 7.05 14.10
N ALA A 182 4.81 5.88 14.70
CA ALA A 182 4.63 5.65 16.14
C ALA A 182 5.93 5.93 16.94
N GLY A 183 6.99 6.42 16.27
CA GLY A 183 8.29 6.70 16.89
C GLY A 183 9.15 5.46 17.16
N ARG A 184 8.79 4.29 16.64
CA ARG A 184 9.56 3.06 16.83
C ARG A 184 10.72 3.01 15.85
N PRO A 185 11.94 2.61 16.29
CA PRO A 185 13.07 2.48 15.39
C PRO A 185 12.78 1.50 14.25
N LYS A 186 13.08 1.90 13.03
CA LYS A 186 12.96 1.06 11.83
C LYS A 186 14.35 0.57 11.41
N ALA A 187 14.54 -0.74 11.38
CA ALA A 187 15.79 -1.35 10.93
C ALA A 187 15.84 -1.43 9.39
N ASN A 188 17.05 -1.56 8.86
CA ASN A 188 17.33 -1.78 7.43
C ASN A 188 16.77 -0.69 6.50
N VAL A 189 16.71 0.55 6.98
CA VAL A 189 16.39 1.70 6.14
C VAL A 189 17.66 2.15 5.43
N GLU A 190 17.64 2.18 4.11
CA GLU A 190 18.72 2.75 3.31
C GLU A 190 18.66 4.28 3.38
N ILE A 191 19.76 4.89 3.80
CA ILE A 191 19.87 6.34 3.95
C ILE A 191 21.08 6.81 3.14
N THR A 192 20.86 7.70 2.20
CA THR A 192 21.93 8.33 1.42
C THR A 192 22.14 9.74 1.94
N PRO A 193 23.20 10.01 2.72
CA PRO A 193 23.53 11.36 3.16
C PRO A 193 24.15 12.16 2.02
N SER A 194 23.85 13.45 1.97
CA SER A 194 24.51 14.41 1.12
C SER A 194 24.90 15.64 1.92
N ILE A 195 26.01 16.27 1.55
CA ILE A 195 26.48 17.54 2.13
C ILE A 195 26.45 18.57 1.03
N ASP A 196 25.71 19.64 1.25
CA ASP A 196 25.70 20.82 0.40
C ASP A 196 26.46 21.93 1.12
N LEU A 197 27.59 22.34 0.53
CA LEU A 197 28.43 23.42 1.06
C LEU A 197 27.85 24.75 0.59
N GLN A 198 27.17 25.47 1.47
CA GLN A 198 26.60 26.77 1.17
C GLN A 198 27.67 27.86 1.15
N TYR A 199 28.67 27.75 2.02
CA TYR A 199 29.78 28.71 2.12
C TYR A 199 31.08 27.99 2.46
N TYR A 200 32.16 28.42 1.88
CA TYR A 200 33.50 28.06 2.33
C TYR A 200 34.33 29.35 2.41
N PHE A 201 35.21 29.41 3.39
CA PHE A 201 36.11 30.51 3.56
C PHE A 201 37.52 30.07 3.17
N LYS A 202 38.18 30.87 2.34
CA LYS A 202 39.58 30.69 2.00
C LYS A 202 40.32 31.87 2.60
N GLY A 203 41.29 31.60 3.45
CA GLY A 203 42.08 32.67 4.07
C GLY A 203 43.34 32.15 4.74
N GLN A 204 44.12 33.06 5.24
CA GLN A 204 45.33 32.78 6.01
C GLN A 204 45.15 33.28 7.44
N TYR A 205 45.70 32.56 8.38
CA TYR A 205 45.85 33.06 9.73
C TYR A 205 47.24 33.72 9.87
N MET A 206 47.26 34.92 10.37
CA MET A 206 48.51 35.64 10.69
C MET A 206 48.60 35.83 12.19
N TYR A 207 49.77 35.66 12.73
CA TYR A 207 50.05 35.92 14.14
C TYR A 207 50.48 37.38 14.28
N VAL A 208 49.61 38.24 14.83
CA VAL A 208 49.84 39.68 14.97
C VAL A 208 49.63 40.09 16.41
N GLY A 209 50.65 40.69 17.02
CA GLY A 209 50.51 41.22 18.38
C GLY A 209 50.16 40.22 19.47
N GLY A 210 50.60 38.97 19.35
CA GLY A 210 50.31 37.93 20.32
C GLY A 210 49.03 37.14 20.07
N ASN A 211 48.28 37.45 19.01
CA ASN A 211 47.02 36.79 18.66
C ASN A 211 47.00 36.29 17.21
N TRP A 212 46.29 35.17 16.99
CA TRP A 212 45.97 34.70 15.64
C TRP A 212 44.82 35.53 15.05
N VAL A 213 45.07 36.19 13.96
CA VAL A 213 44.06 36.98 13.24
C VAL A 213 43.83 36.32 11.89
N SER A 214 42.54 36.06 11.57
CA SER A 214 42.14 35.50 10.28
C SER A 214 42.10 36.64 9.24
N SER A 215 42.73 36.41 8.09
CA SER A 215 42.54 37.21 6.89
C SER A 215 41.70 36.36 5.93
N CYS A 216 40.41 36.66 5.83
CA CYS A 216 39.52 36.03 4.85
C CYS A 216 39.51 36.87 3.59
N THR A 217 39.70 36.25 2.45
CA THR A 217 39.46 36.87 1.13
C THR A 217 38.21 36.23 0.58
N ASP A 218 37.23 37.04 0.20
CA ASP A 218 36.02 36.62 -0.50
C ASP A 218 36.35 36.04 -1.88
#